data_3e9e1c4ef02bfae9f65b9e986c6bdd9a
#
_entry.id   3e9e1c4ef02bfae9f65b9e986c6bdd9a
#
_cell.length_a   1.000
_cell.length_b   1.000
_cell.length_c   1.000
_cell.angle_alpha   90.00
_cell.angle_beta   90.00
_cell.angle_gamma   90.00
#
_symmetry.space_group_name_H-M   'P 1'
#
loop_
_entity.id
_entity.type
_entity.pdbx_description
1 polymer ?
#
loop_
_entity_poly.entity_id
_entity_poly.type
_entity_poly.pdbx_seq_one_letter_code
_entity_poly.pdbx_strand_id
1 'polypeptide(L)'
;MTAPETGSRSNRDDAESSSQKARQSSTRPTVRGIGFLVVGIGSGIFAYVIGRSEFLYAAGFLVLLPVIGFLIVRLRPLRLTVTRTFSPAVVTAGTPTVVELGVRNVSGLVSPAASWSDRIPWFPHRAGPGDLPVMPPGTSARSTRNSRMGYSLRPSLRGVYDIGPLDVSYTDPFGLAVGRLAVGSSQSLYVIPLVVPLGESVSLAVSGEGSARLIQHLATGNDDDLMTREYRTGDALRRVHWRASARHGELMVRQEEQRSYPEARLILDTRTDGYGGVISAFEFADNGFTWFEWAITMIASVGVHLHRSGFLVQILETGPRQIAPLGDANQGSGQDVEFLLSLAGVRLTEPAPMIGDGNDERALGALGPVFAVVADPPAESLRWIVAHRRPYEAGVAFVIDTGNPAVAETLQNAGWIVVPVTDQSDPALAWASVARITALTPMERR
;
A
#
# COMPACT_ATOMS: atom_id res chain seq x y z
N MET A 1 -10.43 -46.41 18.73
CA MET A 1 -11.17 -45.36 19.45
C MET A 1 -10.91 -44.07 18.70
N THR A 2 -11.85 -43.72 17.85
CA THR A 2 -11.82 -42.70 16.80
C THR A 2 -12.09 -41.33 17.38
N ALA A 3 -11.23 -40.36 17.06
CA ALA A 3 -11.48 -38.92 17.27
C ALA A 3 -12.13 -38.31 16.04
N PRO A 4 -13.08 -37.39 16.17
CA PRO A 4 -13.76 -36.79 15.03
C PRO A 4 -13.03 -35.54 14.55
N GLU A 5 -12.75 -35.52 13.23
CA GLU A 5 -12.48 -34.29 12.46
C GLU A 5 -13.77 -33.49 12.29
N THR A 6 -13.91 -32.36 12.95
CA THR A 6 -14.92 -31.36 12.66
C THR A 6 -14.36 -29.98 12.95
N GLY A 7 -14.02 -29.21 11.91
CA GLY A 7 -13.60 -27.82 12.13
C GLY A 7 -13.14 -27.00 10.92
N SER A 8 -13.34 -27.50 9.68
CA SER A 8 -12.78 -26.77 8.51
C SER A 8 -13.77 -26.33 7.42
N ARG A 9 -15.08 -26.58 7.58
CA ARG A 9 -16.11 -26.23 6.57
C ARG A 9 -16.84 -24.93 6.81
N SER A 10 -16.91 -24.45 8.05
CA SER A 10 -17.70 -23.25 8.41
C SER A 10 -17.09 -21.93 7.90
N ASN A 11 -15.76 -21.83 7.74
CA ASN A 11 -15.12 -20.56 7.41
C ASN A 11 -15.07 -20.23 5.89
N ARG A 12 -15.44 -21.19 5.01
CA ARG A 12 -15.55 -20.95 3.58
C ARG A 12 -16.95 -20.48 3.16
N ASP A 13 -17.97 -20.94 3.83
CA ASP A 13 -19.37 -20.60 3.53
C ASP A 13 -19.70 -19.17 3.99
N ASP A 14 -19.07 -18.68 5.07
CA ASP A 14 -19.23 -17.30 5.56
C ASP A 14 -18.50 -16.25 4.68
N ALA A 15 -17.41 -16.63 4.01
CA ALA A 15 -16.70 -15.77 3.07
C ALA A 15 -17.44 -15.63 1.72
N GLU A 16 -18.17 -16.67 1.29
CA GLU A 16 -19.00 -16.63 0.07
C GLU A 16 -20.33 -15.90 0.30
N SER A 17 -20.89 -15.90 1.50
CA SER A 17 -22.15 -15.22 1.82
C SER A 17 -22.00 -13.70 1.96
N SER A 18 -20.82 -13.19 2.35
CA SER A 18 -20.54 -11.75 2.43
C SER A 18 -20.31 -11.08 1.07
N SER A 19 -19.97 -11.83 0.03
CA SER A 19 -19.77 -11.36 -1.35
C SER A 19 -21.06 -10.98 -2.09
N GLN A 20 -22.25 -11.24 -1.54
CA GLN A 20 -23.52 -11.11 -2.26
C GLN A 20 -24.32 -9.83 -1.95
N LYS A 21 -23.79 -8.91 -1.14
CA LYS A 21 -24.56 -7.77 -0.61
C LYS A 21 -24.10 -6.42 -1.16
N ALA A 22 -24.38 -6.14 -2.44
CA ALA A 22 -24.61 -4.77 -2.95
C ALA A 22 -25.12 -4.78 -4.40
N ARG A 23 -26.32 -5.30 -4.63
CA ARG A 23 -27.03 -5.06 -5.88
C ARG A 23 -27.82 -3.76 -5.78
N GLN A 24 -27.18 -2.62 -5.98
CA GLN A 24 -27.91 -1.38 -6.28
C GLN A 24 -28.23 -1.39 -7.78
N SER A 25 -29.38 -1.94 -8.15
CA SER A 25 -29.90 -1.81 -9.52
C SER A 25 -30.86 -0.64 -9.57
N SER A 26 -30.66 0.28 -10.48
CA SER A 26 -31.59 1.38 -10.75
C SER A 26 -32.03 1.32 -12.20
N THR A 27 -33.33 1.45 -12.44
CA THR A 27 -33.91 1.57 -13.79
C THR A 27 -34.51 2.96 -13.92
N ARG A 28 -34.18 3.66 -14.98
CA ARG A 28 -34.66 5.03 -15.24
C ARG A 28 -35.03 5.18 -16.72
N PRO A 29 -36.10 5.93 -17.04
CA PRO A 29 -36.32 6.33 -18.42
C PRO A 29 -35.18 7.22 -18.93
N THR A 30 -34.86 7.10 -20.20
CA THR A 30 -33.91 8.01 -20.87
C THR A 30 -34.59 9.33 -21.26
N VAL A 31 -33.83 10.34 -21.64
CA VAL A 31 -34.41 11.59 -22.15
C VAL A 31 -35.33 11.34 -23.36
N ARG A 32 -34.94 10.37 -24.22
CA ARG A 32 -35.79 9.92 -25.35
C ARG A 32 -37.08 9.29 -24.87
N GLY A 33 -37.01 8.41 -23.86
CA GLY A 33 -38.19 7.76 -23.27
C GLY A 33 -39.15 8.78 -22.66
N ILE A 34 -38.62 9.78 -21.94
CA ILE A 34 -39.43 10.88 -21.41
C ILE A 34 -40.05 11.69 -22.55
N GLY A 35 -39.31 12.00 -23.61
CA GLY A 35 -39.83 12.70 -24.78
C GLY A 35 -40.99 11.97 -25.45
N PHE A 36 -40.86 10.64 -25.61
CA PHE A 36 -41.94 9.81 -26.15
C PHE A 36 -43.19 9.84 -25.26
N LEU A 37 -43.03 9.80 -23.94
CA LEU A 37 -44.15 9.92 -23.00
C LEU A 37 -44.85 11.27 -23.09
N VAL A 38 -44.08 12.36 -23.13
CA VAL A 38 -44.63 13.72 -23.21
C VAL A 38 -45.36 13.94 -24.52
N VAL A 39 -44.79 13.54 -25.65
CA VAL A 39 -45.43 13.65 -26.96
C VAL A 39 -46.64 12.75 -27.06
N GLY A 40 -46.59 11.51 -26.50
CA GLY A 40 -47.69 10.60 -26.50
C GLY A 40 -48.87 11.12 -25.67
N ILE A 41 -48.64 11.61 -24.46
CA ILE A 41 -49.68 12.23 -23.62
C ILE A 41 -50.27 13.47 -24.32
N GLY A 42 -49.39 14.34 -24.87
CA GLY A 42 -49.83 15.53 -25.61
C GLY A 42 -50.72 15.16 -26.82
N SER A 43 -50.32 14.14 -27.60
CA SER A 43 -51.12 13.60 -28.73
C SER A 43 -52.46 13.05 -28.30
N GLY A 44 -52.50 12.40 -27.11
CA GLY A 44 -53.74 11.89 -26.54
C GLY A 44 -54.73 12.98 -26.12
N ILE A 45 -54.21 14.07 -25.51
CA ILE A 45 -55.02 15.24 -25.16
C ILE A 45 -55.52 15.92 -26.45
N PHE A 46 -54.65 16.07 -27.45
CA PHE A 46 -54.99 16.63 -28.71
C PHE A 46 -56.09 15.83 -29.45
N ALA A 47 -55.98 14.50 -29.45
CA ALA A 47 -57.00 13.58 -30.00
C ALA A 47 -58.37 13.76 -29.35
N TYR A 48 -58.35 13.92 -28.02
CA TYR A 48 -59.57 14.13 -27.24
C TYR A 48 -60.23 15.49 -27.61
N VAL A 49 -59.45 16.56 -27.74
CA VAL A 49 -59.99 17.90 -28.05
C VAL A 49 -60.55 17.98 -29.47
N ILE A 50 -59.89 17.32 -30.45
CA ILE A 50 -60.32 17.36 -31.86
C ILE A 50 -61.39 16.31 -32.21
N GLY A 51 -61.54 15.30 -31.33
CA GLY A 51 -62.50 14.23 -31.58
C GLY A 51 -62.06 13.21 -32.65
N ARG A 52 -60.73 13.12 -32.94
CA ARG A 52 -60.20 12.21 -33.95
C ARG A 52 -59.52 11.01 -33.33
N SER A 53 -60.09 9.83 -33.55
CA SER A 53 -59.61 8.55 -32.98
C SER A 53 -58.25 8.08 -33.50
N GLU A 54 -57.85 8.52 -34.71
CA GLU A 54 -56.57 8.14 -35.31
C GLU A 54 -55.37 8.60 -34.45
N PHE A 55 -55.46 9.77 -33.81
CA PHE A 55 -54.44 10.27 -32.91
C PHE A 55 -54.38 9.52 -31.59
N LEU A 56 -55.46 8.85 -31.15
CA LEU A 56 -55.45 7.98 -29.96
C LEU A 56 -54.55 6.75 -30.16
N TYR A 57 -54.58 6.15 -31.35
CA TYR A 57 -53.68 5.02 -31.65
C TYR A 57 -52.23 5.44 -31.64
N ALA A 58 -51.90 6.58 -32.22
CA ALA A 58 -50.57 7.16 -32.21
C ALA A 58 -50.11 7.48 -30.77
N ALA A 59 -50.96 8.10 -29.97
CA ALA A 59 -50.72 8.38 -28.56
C ALA A 59 -50.46 7.09 -27.74
N GLY A 60 -51.31 6.08 -27.94
CA GLY A 60 -51.15 4.77 -27.29
C GLY A 60 -49.84 4.12 -27.64
N PHE A 61 -49.41 4.13 -28.90
CA PHE A 61 -48.11 3.61 -29.34
C PHE A 61 -46.96 4.35 -28.69
N LEU A 62 -46.99 5.69 -28.70
CA LEU A 62 -45.91 6.55 -28.13
C LEU A 62 -45.77 6.39 -26.62
N VAL A 63 -46.86 6.09 -25.88
CA VAL A 63 -46.82 5.84 -24.45
C VAL A 63 -46.44 4.39 -24.15
N LEU A 64 -46.98 3.44 -24.90
CA LEU A 64 -46.79 2.00 -24.63
C LEU A 64 -45.36 1.57 -24.86
N LEU A 65 -44.66 2.12 -25.88
CA LEU A 65 -43.31 1.75 -26.25
C LEU A 65 -42.28 2.01 -25.12
N PRO A 66 -42.19 3.21 -24.49
CA PRO A 66 -41.28 3.44 -23.36
C PRO A 66 -41.69 2.65 -22.11
N VAL A 67 -43.01 2.38 -21.91
CA VAL A 67 -43.46 1.54 -20.80
C VAL A 67 -42.96 0.10 -20.98
N ILE A 68 -43.09 -0.45 -22.19
CA ILE A 68 -42.57 -1.81 -22.51
C ILE A 68 -41.03 -1.80 -22.36
N GLY A 69 -40.31 -0.80 -22.90
CA GLY A 69 -38.86 -0.69 -22.74
C GLY A 69 -38.43 -0.66 -21.26
N PHE A 70 -39.11 0.14 -20.45
CA PHE A 70 -38.88 0.19 -19.01
C PHE A 70 -39.16 -1.17 -18.34
N LEU A 71 -40.21 -1.84 -18.71
CA LEU A 71 -40.60 -3.14 -18.17
C LEU A 71 -39.58 -4.22 -18.55
N ILE A 72 -39.07 -4.21 -19.79
CA ILE A 72 -38.03 -5.13 -20.23
C ILE A 72 -36.77 -4.98 -19.35
N VAL A 73 -36.30 -3.76 -19.15
CA VAL A 73 -35.12 -3.48 -18.31
C VAL A 73 -35.36 -3.88 -16.86
N ARG A 74 -36.57 -3.62 -16.33
CA ARG A 74 -36.96 -3.91 -14.95
C ARG A 74 -37.10 -5.39 -14.65
N LEU A 75 -37.70 -6.16 -15.57
CA LEU A 75 -38.04 -7.58 -15.38
C LEU A 75 -36.90 -8.52 -15.80
N ARG A 76 -35.94 -8.04 -16.59
CA ARG A 76 -34.77 -8.82 -17.02
C ARG A 76 -33.50 -8.26 -16.41
N PRO A 77 -33.29 -8.33 -15.09
CA PRO A 77 -32.10 -7.84 -14.45
C PRO A 77 -30.86 -8.62 -14.96
N LEU A 78 -29.86 -7.89 -15.39
CA LEU A 78 -28.58 -8.46 -15.79
C LEU A 78 -27.89 -9.09 -14.57
N ARG A 79 -27.43 -10.34 -14.70
CA ARG A 79 -26.70 -11.04 -13.63
C ARG A 79 -25.30 -11.36 -14.13
N LEU A 80 -24.32 -10.62 -13.59
CA LEU A 80 -22.91 -10.77 -13.95
C LEU A 80 -22.09 -11.11 -12.71
N THR A 81 -20.97 -11.83 -12.93
CA THR A 81 -19.90 -11.96 -11.97
C THR A 81 -18.66 -11.30 -12.55
N VAL A 82 -17.88 -10.64 -11.69
CA VAL A 82 -16.65 -9.94 -12.07
C VAL A 82 -15.52 -10.48 -11.23
N THR A 83 -14.44 -10.85 -11.90
CA THR A 83 -13.13 -11.10 -11.28
C THR A 83 -12.20 -9.98 -11.69
N ARG A 84 -11.43 -9.44 -10.75
CA ARG A 84 -10.46 -8.38 -11.00
C ARG A 84 -9.09 -8.89 -10.59
N THR A 85 -8.09 -8.65 -11.42
CA THR A 85 -6.68 -8.96 -11.12
C THR A 85 -5.82 -7.77 -11.47
N PHE A 86 -4.82 -7.51 -10.63
CA PHE A 86 -3.84 -6.45 -10.85
C PHE A 86 -2.52 -7.08 -11.29
N SER A 87 -1.89 -6.53 -12.31
CA SER A 87 -0.59 -7.01 -12.80
C SER A 87 0.37 -5.83 -12.98
N PRO A 88 1.35 -5.67 -12.09
CA PRO A 88 1.62 -6.43 -10.86
C PRO A 88 0.58 -6.20 -9.76
N ALA A 89 0.50 -7.12 -8.78
CA ALA A 89 -0.44 -7.04 -7.65
C ALA A 89 -0.06 -5.96 -6.62
N VAL A 90 1.23 -5.70 -6.47
CA VAL A 90 1.81 -4.61 -5.67
C VAL A 90 2.51 -3.66 -6.62
N VAL A 91 2.21 -2.39 -6.51
CA VAL A 91 2.62 -1.34 -7.46
C VAL A 91 3.41 -0.27 -6.72
N THR A 92 4.49 0.20 -7.30
CA THR A 92 5.21 1.37 -6.77
C THR A 92 4.51 2.66 -7.22
N ALA A 93 4.41 3.64 -6.35
CA ALA A 93 3.87 4.96 -6.68
C ALA A 93 4.54 5.54 -7.95
N GLY A 94 3.72 6.08 -8.85
CA GLY A 94 4.18 6.60 -10.14
C GLY A 94 4.39 5.55 -11.23
N THR A 95 4.29 4.23 -10.95
CA THR A 95 4.42 3.19 -11.97
C THR A 95 3.05 2.68 -12.45
N PRO A 96 2.92 2.27 -13.72
CA PRO A 96 1.67 1.75 -14.24
C PRO A 96 1.40 0.31 -13.77
N THR A 97 0.12 -0.02 -13.56
CA THR A 97 -0.38 -1.38 -13.41
C THR A 97 -1.52 -1.61 -14.39
N VAL A 98 -1.69 -2.85 -14.81
CA VAL A 98 -2.80 -3.28 -15.66
C VAL A 98 -3.85 -3.94 -14.79
N VAL A 99 -5.08 -3.45 -14.90
CA VAL A 99 -6.26 -4.07 -14.28
C VAL A 99 -6.92 -4.96 -15.32
N GLU A 100 -6.95 -6.24 -15.07
CA GLU A 100 -7.66 -7.21 -15.91
C GLU A 100 -9.00 -7.55 -15.25
N LEU A 101 -10.07 -7.39 -16.01
CA LEU A 101 -11.44 -7.71 -15.62
C LEU A 101 -11.92 -8.93 -16.40
N GLY A 102 -12.30 -9.97 -15.67
CA GLY A 102 -13.02 -11.12 -16.22
C GLY A 102 -14.51 -11.00 -15.91
N VAL A 103 -15.35 -10.72 -16.89
CA VAL A 103 -16.79 -10.61 -16.72
C VAL A 103 -17.50 -11.82 -17.30
N ARG A 104 -18.40 -12.41 -16.53
CA ARG A 104 -19.19 -13.60 -16.92
C ARG A 104 -20.67 -13.37 -16.68
N ASN A 105 -21.49 -13.71 -17.67
CA ASN A 105 -22.94 -13.76 -17.52
C ASN A 105 -23.34 -15.05 -16.78
N VAL A 106 -24.02 -14.91 -15.66
CA VAL A 106 -24.55 -16.03 -14.86
C VAL A 106 -26.06 -16.17 -14.97
N SER A 107 -26.71 -15.34 -15.84
CA SER A 107 -28.15 -15.47 -16.10
C SER A 107 -28.42 -16.58 -17.10
N GLY A 108 -29.65 -17.11 -17.11
CA GLY A 108 -30.12 -18.05 -18.12
C GLY A 108 -30.44 -17.40 -19.47
N LEU A 109 -30.29 -16.08 -19.62
CA LEU A 109 -30.59 -15.33 -20.83
C LEU A 109 -29.31 -14.68 -21.40
N VAL A 110 -29.35 -14.40 -22.69
CA VAL A 110 -28.30 -13.60 -23.37
C VAL A 110 -28.29 -12.21 -22.75
N SER A 111 -27.06 -11.70 -22.43
CA SER A 111 -26.93 -10.33 -21.95
C SER A 111 -27.10 -9.33 -23.09
N PRO A 112 -27.72 -8.17 -22.87
CA PRO A 112 -27.68 -7.08 -23.83
C PRO A 112 -26.24 -6.53 -23.94
N ALA A 113 -25.98 -5.78 -25.01
CA ALA A 113 -24.81 -4.92 -25.06
C ALA A 113 -24.90 -3.89 -23.93
N ALA A 114 -23.80 -3.64 -23.27
CA ALA A 114 -23.73 -2.77 -22.11
C ALA A 114 -22.45 -1.94 -22.14
N SER A 115 -22.45 -0.80 -21.49
CA SER A 115 -21.23 -0.07 -21.20
C SER A 115 -20.83 -0.33 -19.75
N TRP A 116 -19.52 -0.35 -19.50
CA TRP A 116 -18.98 -0.55 -18.17
C TRP A 116 -18.04 0.57 -17.79
N SER A 117 -17.90 0.81 -16.50
CA SER A 117 -16.87 1.69 -15.95
C SER A 117 -16.50 1.21 -14.55
N ASP A 118 -15.22 1.26 -14.21
CA ASP A 118 -14.77 0.88 -12.89
C ASP A 118 -14.68 2.10 -11.96
N ARG A 119 -14.93 1.90 -10.68
CA ARG A 119 -14.88 2.97 -9.70
C ARG A 119 -13.48 3.07 -9.12
N ILE A 120 -12.83 4.23 -9.26
CA ILE A 120 -11.47 4.50 -8.79
C ILE A 120 -11.52 5.66 -7.79
N PRO A 121 -10.98 5.50 -6.56
CA PRO A 121 -11.14 6.49 -5.48
C PRO A 121 -10.53 7.86 -5.78
N TRP A 122 -9.40 7.91 -6.49
CA TRP A 122 -8.68 9.17 -6.78
C TRP A 122 -9.03 9.82 -8.12
N PHE A 123 -9.92 9.20 -8.89
CA PHE A 123 -10.40 9.78 -10.14
C PHE A 123 -11.81 10.32 -9.94
N PRO A 124 -12.08 11.60 -10.20
CA PRO A 124 -13.44 12.14 -10.18
C PRO A 124 -14.29 11.53 -11.30
N HIS A 125 -13.64 11.01 -12.33
CA HIS A 125 -14.25 10.34 -13.47
C HIS A 125 -13.92 8.84 -13.40
N ARG A 126 -14.90 8.02 -13.76
CA ARG A 126 -14.76 6.55 -13.80
C ARG A 126 -13.72 6.15 -14.84
N ALA A 127 -12.81 5.26 -14.50
CA ALA A 127 -11.84 4.75 -15.46
C ALA A 127 -12.52 3.82 -16.46
N GLY A 128 -12.11 3.96 -17.70
CA GLY A 128 -12.38 3.01 -18.77
C GLY A 128 -13.85 2.83 -19.10
N PRO A 129 -14.60 3.87 -19.56
CA PRO A 129 -15.86 3.57 -20.20
C PRO A 129 -15.56 2.70 -21.43
N GLY A 130 -15.95 1.44 -21.36
CA GLY A 130 -15.76 0.47 -22.42
C GLY A 130 -17.09 -0.23 -22.74
N ASP A 131 -17.11 -0.87 -23.89
CA ASP A 131 -18.27 -1.65 -24.31
C ASP A 131 -18.13 -3.08 -23.79
N LEU A 132 -19.19 -3.57 -23.16
CA LEU A 132 -19.33 -4.97 -22.79
C LEU A 132 -20.10 -5.69 -23.91
N PRO A 133 -19.47 -6.64 -24.60
CA PRO A 133 -20.14 -7.35 -25.68
C PRO A 133 -21.32 -8.19 -25.18
N VAL A 134 -22.20 -8.53 -26.10
CA VAL A 134 -23.29 -9.47 -25.85
C VAL A 134 -22.70 -10.83 -25.43
N MET A 135 -23.10 -11.33 -24.27
CA MET A 135 -22.63 -12.60 -23.73
C MET A 135 -23.69 -13.67 -23.76
N PRO A 136 -23.34 -14.94 -24.11
CA PRO A 136 -24.27 -16.05 -24.08
C PRO A 136 -24.81 -16.33 -22.66
N PRO A 137 -25.91 -17.08 -22.54
CA PRO A 137 -26.45 -17.52 -21.26
C PRO A 137 -25.39 -18.29 -20.43
N GLY A 138 -25.38 -18.10 -19.11
CA GLY A 138 -24.46 -18.77 -18.19
C GLY A 138 -24.55 -20.30 -18.18
N THR A 139 -25.68 -20.85 -18.65
CA THR A 139 -25.92 -22.28 -18.77
C THR A 139 -25.40 -22.91 -20.06
N SER A 140 -24.94 -22.10 -21.02
CA SER A 140 -24.40 -22.63 -22.30
C SER A 140 -22.95 -23.09 -22.17
N ALA A 141 -22.57 -24.15 -22.89
CA ALA A 141 -21.18 -24.62 -22.96
C ALA A 141 -20.19 -23.55 -23.49
N ARG A 142 -20.69 -22.53 -24.19
CA ARG A 142 -19.93 -21.36 -24.65
C ARG A 142 -19.73 -20.31 -23.55
N SER A 143 -20.43 -20.40 -22.43
CA SER A 143 -20.34 -19.50 -21.27
C SER A 143 -19.05 -19.66 -20.46
N THR A 144 -18.20 -20.64 -20.77
CA THR A 144 -16.88 -20.78 -20.14
C THR A 144 -15.89 -19.68 -20.55
N ARG A 145 -16.19 -18.90 -21.57
CA ARG A 145 -15.37 -17.74 -21.96
C ARG A 145 -15.79 -16.50 -21.18
N ASN A 146 -14.97 -16.13 -20.20
CA ASN A 146 -15.05 -14.80 -19.60
C ASN A 146 -14.74 -13.77 -20.68
N SER A 147 -15.55 -12.70 -20.77
CA SER A 147 -15.13 -11.53 -21.52
C SER A 147 -13.98 -10.88 -20.73
N ARG A 148 -12.79 -10.85 -21.31
CA ARG A 148 -11.61 -10.21 -20.70
C ARG A 148 -11.52 -8.78 -21.20
N MET A 149 -11.40 -7.87 -20.29
CA MET A 149 -11.22 -6.45 -20.54
C MET A 149 -10.08 -5.97 -19.65
N GLY A 150 -9.42 -4.92 -20.05
CA GLY A 150 -8.34 -4.37 -19.24
C GLY A 150 -8.22 -2.87 -19.44
N TYR A 151 -7.66 -2.22 -18.45
CA TYR A 151 -7.28 -0.82 -18.49
C TYR A 151 -6.03 -0.60 -17.64
N SER A 152 -5.30 0.47 -17.92
CA SER A 152 -4.09 0.81 -17.17
C SER A 152 -4.40 1.87 -16.11
N LEU A 153 -3.83 1.69 -14.93
CA LEU A 153 -3.82 2.66 -13.84
C LEU A 153 -2.39 3.10 -13.55
N ARG A 154 -2.23 4.36 -13.20
CA ARG A 154 -0.97 4.90 -12.74
C ARG A 154 -1.20 5.72 -11.46
N PRO A 155 -1.22 5.06 -10.29
CA PRO A 155 -1.39 5.76 -9.02
C PRO A 155 -0.16 6.64 -8.75
N SER A 156 -0.36 7.92 -8.48
CA SER A 156 0.72 8.88 -8.22
C SER A 156 1.19 8.82 -6.76
N LEU A 157 0.32 8.46 -5.84
CA LEU A 157 0.60 8.40 -4.40
C LEU A 157 0.53 6.96 -3.91
N ARG A 158 1.33 6.65 -2.89
CA ARG A 158 1.23 5.39 -2.16
C ARG A 158 -0.11 5.29 -1.43
N GLY A 159 -0.54 4.09 -1.15
CA GLY A 159 -1.79 3.89 -0.41
C GLY A 159 -2.37 2.51 -0.62
N VAL A 160 -3.45 2.23 0.10
CA VAL A 160 -4.31 1.09 -0.13
C VAL A 160 -5.62 1.61 -0.72
N TYR A 161 -5.88 1.26 -1.96
CA TYR A 161 -7.00 1.81 -2.73
C TYR A 161 -7.99 0.72 -3.10
N ASP A 162 -9.25 0.91 -2.71
CA ASP A 162 -10.32 -0.02 -3.07
C ASP A 162 -10.87 0.32 -4.45
N ILE A 163 -10.54 -0.52 -5.43
CA ILE A 163 -10.97 -0.40 -6.83
C ILE A 163 -12.26 -1.19 -7.03
N GLY A 164 -13.27 -0.57 -7.62
CA GLY A 164 -14.60 -1.15 -7.81
C GLY A 164 -15.66 -0.60 -6.84
N PRO A 165 -16.88 -1.13 -6.89
CA PRO A 165 -17.41 -2.15 -7.81
C PRO A 165 -17.45 -1.69 -9.27
N LEU A 166 -17.64 -2.67 -10.21
CA LEU A 166 -17.83 -2.38 -11.62
C LEU A 166 -19.24 -1.86 -11.86
N ASP A 167 -19.37 -0.65 -12.36
CA ASP A 167 -20.66 -0.07 -12.75
C ASP A 167 -20.95 -0.46 -14.21
N VAL A 168 -22.07 -1.15 -14.43
CA VAL A 168 -22.53 -1.58 -15.75
C VAL A 168 -23.84 -0.89 -16.07
N SER A 169 -23.94 -0.29 -17.26
CA SER A 169 -25.16 0.31 -17.77
C SER A 169 -25.60 -0.31 -19.10
N TYR A 170 -26.86 -0.64 -19.23
CA TYR A 170 -27.46 -1.24 -20.41
C TYR A 170 -28.82 -0.59 -20.71
N THR A 171 -29.22 -0.61 -21.97
CA THR A 171 -30.48 -0.03 -22.43
C THR A 171 -31.41 -1.09 -22.97
N ASP A 172 -32.71 -0.78 -23.04
CA ASP A 172 -33.66 -1.50 -23.82
C ASP A 172 -33.33 -1.39 -25.33
N PRO A 173 -33.88 -2.26 -26.20
CA PRO A 173 -33.61 -2.24 -27.65
C PRO A 173 -33.95 -0.93 -28.36
N PHE A 174 -34.82 -0.11 -27.79
CA PHE A 174 -35.22 1.18 -28.35
C PHE A 174 -34.46 2.36 -27.74
N GLY A 175 -33.66 2.13 -26.69
CA GLY A 175 -32.95 3.18 -25.99
C GLY A 175 -33.82 4.14 -25.17
N LEU A 176 -35.03 3.70 -24.77
CA LEU A 176 -36.01 4.50 -24.03
C LEU A 176 -35.87 4.36 -22.50
N ALA A 177 -35.26 3.26 -22.04
CA ALA A 177 -34.95 3.01 -20.63
C ALA A 177 -33.52 2.55 -20.46
N VAL A 178 -32.91 2.90 -19.32
CA VAL A 178 -31.56 2.50 -18.93
C VAL A 178 -31.58 1.80 -17.58
N GLY A 179 -30.92 0.66 -17.55
CA GLY A 179 -30.59 -0.07 -16.32
C GLY A 179 -29.15 0.19 -15.91
N ARG A 180 -28.91 0.42 -14.64
CA ARG A 180 -27.57 0.53 -14.03
C ARG A 180 -27.44 -0.48 -12.91
N LEU A 181 -26.29 -1.12 -12.86
CA LEU A 181 -26.00 -2.20 -11.91
C LEU A 181 -24.55 -2.07 -11.47
N ALA A 182 -24.32 -2.08 -10.15
CA ALA A 182 -22.99 -2.27 -9.59
C ALA A 182 -22.73 -3.77 -9.42
N VAL A 183 -21.63 -4.28 -9.96
CA VAL A 183 -21.30 -5.71 -10.03
C VAL A 183 -19.96 -5.98 -9.32
N GLY A 184 -19.94 -7.05 -8.53
CA GLY A 184 -18.77 -7.47 -7.75
C GLY A 184 -18.54 -6.61 -6.52
N SER A 185 -17.50 -6.93 -5.80
CA SER A 185 -16.96 -6.14 -4.67
C SER A 185 -15.81 -5.24 -5.12
N SER A 186 -15.44 -4.30 -4.29
CA SER A 186 -14.15 -3.64 -4.42
C SER A 186 -13.02 -4.62 -4.08
N GLN A 187 -11.86 -4.37 -4.69
CA GLN A 187 -10.63 -5.11 -4.43
C GLN A 187 -9.51 -4.11 -4.17
N SER A 188 -8.73 -4.36 -3.11
CA SER A 188 -7.68 -3.46 -2.69
C SER A 188 -6.47 -3.57 -3.61
N LEU A 189 -6.02 -2.43 -4.12
CA LEU A 189 -4.75 -2.25 -4.81
C LEU A 189 -3.75 -1.66 -3.81
N TYR A 190 -2.63 -2.33 -3.63
CA TYR A 190 -1.55 -1.88 -2.77
C TYR A 190 -0.52 -1.09 -3.56
N VAL A 191 -0.33 0.17 -3.21
CA VAL A 191 0.64 1.06 -3.84
C VAL A 191 1.72 1.40 -2.81
N ILE A 192 2.89 0.79 -2.97
CA ILE A 192 4.05 1.00 -2.09
C ILE A 192 4.78 2.30 -2.44
N PRO A 193 5.50 2.91 -1.48
CA PRO A 193 6.32 4.08 -1.76
C PRO A 193 7.44 3.78 -2.76
N LEU A 194 7.93 4.83 -3.40
CA LEU A 194 9.12 4.75 -4.24
C LEU A 194 10.33 4.44 -3.36
N VAL A 195 11.15 3.49 -3.77
CA VAL A 195 12.45 3.19 -3.17
C VAL A 195 13.56 3.65 -4.11
N VAL A 196 14.34 4.62 -3.67
CA VAL A 196 15.47 5.17 -4.43
C VAL A 196 16.74 4.40 -4.05
N PRO A 197 17.54 3.92 -5.01
CA PRO A 197 18.82 3.29 -4.71
C PRO A 197 19.78 4.26 -4.01
N LEU A 198 20.29 3.86 -2.85
CA LEU A 198 21.23 4.66 -2.06
C LEU A 198 22.65 4.11 -2.18
N GLY A 199 23.64 5.01 -2.19
CA GLY A 199 25.06 4.60 -2.26
C GLY A 199 25.59 4.04 -0.95
N GLU A 200 26.50 3.08 -1.02
CA GLU A 200 27.06 2.36 0.14
C GLU A 200 28.01 3.21 1.00
N SER A 201 28.57 4.28 0.45
CA SER A 201 29.61 5.12 1.09
C SER A 201 29.20 5.73 2.43
N VAL A 202 27.90 5.98 2.63
CA VAL A 202 27.38 6.58 3.87
C VAL A 202 27.25 5.53 4.97
N SER A 203 26.82 4.32 4.64
CA SER A 203 26.69 3.23 5.61
C SER A 203 28.02 2.93 6.29
N LEU A 204 29.12 2.97 5.56
CA LEU A 204 30.48 2.77 6.08
C LEU A 204 30.97 3.97 6.90
N ALA A 205 30.64 5.20 6.51
CA ALA A 205 31.07 6.41 7.21
C ALA A 205 30.35 6.61 8.56
N VAL A 206 29.11 6.16 8.65
CA VAL A 206 28.23 6.31 9.83
C VAL A 206 28.34 5.09 10.75
N SER A 207 28.69 3.93 10.21
CA SER A 207 28.98 2.73 11.01
C SER A 207 30.30 2.93 11.76
N GLY A 208 30.30 2.92 13.09
CA GLY A 208 31.52 2.90 13.89
C GLY A 208 32.40 1.67 13.53
N GLU A 209 33.68 1.70 13.88
CA GLU A 209 34.66 0.63 13.55
C GLU A 209 34.17 -0.79 13.92
N GLY A 210 33.35 -0.91 14.98
CA GLY A 210 32.74 -2.18 15.40
C GLY A 210 31.71 -2.71 14.41
N SER A 211 30.80 -1.87 13.95
CA SER A 211 29.75 -2.24 12.98
C SER A 211 30.34 -2.52 11.61
N ALA A 212 31.33 -1.74 11.17
CA ALA A 212 32.02 -1.97 9.91
C ALA A 212 32.75 -3.33 9.90
N ARG A 213 33.40 -3.71 11.00
CA ARG A 213 33.99 -5.05 11.14
C ARG A 213 32.98 -6.16 11.12
N LEU A 214 31.83 -5.97 11.79
CA LEU A 214 30.75 -6.95 11.80
C LEU A 214 30.17 -7.18 10.39
N ILE A 215 29.94 -6.11 9.64
CA ILE A 215 29.47 -6.17 8.25
C ILE A 215 30.51 -6.88 7.37
N GLN A 216 31.80 -6.58 7.55
CA GLN A 216 32.87 -7.22 6.81
C GLN A 216 32.99 -8.72 7.12
N HIS A 217 32.79 -9.13 8.37
CA HIS A 217 32.71 -10.55 8.77
C HIS A 217 31.52 -11.27 8.18
N LEU A 218 30.34 -10.62 8.14
CA LEU A 218 29.13 -11.18 7.50
C LEU A 218 29.28 -11.30 5.98
N ALA A 219 29.94 -10.32 5.32
CA ALA A 219 30.17 -10.33 3.88
C ALA A 219 31.24 -11.35 3.44
N THR A 220 32.22 -11.65 4.28
CA THR A 220 33.29 -12.62 3.99
C THR A 220 32.86 -14.06 4.22
N GLY A 221 31.63 -14.29 4.72
CA GLY A 221 30.86 -15.53 4.85
C GLY A 221 31.65 -16.83 4.71
N ASN A 222 32.61 -17.08 5.59
CA ASN A 222 33.29 -18.37 5.62
C ASN A 222 32.46 -19.31 6.50
N ASP A 223 31.59 -20.08 5.89
CA ASP A 223 30.84 -21.18 6.53
C ASP A 223 31.77 -22.23 7.17
N ASP A 224 33.09 -22.15 6.91
CA ASP A 224 34.08 -23.09 7.38
C ASP A 224 34.85 -22.65 8.65
N ASP A 225 34.78 -21.39 9.08
CA ASP A 225 35.39 -20.92 10.34
C ASP A 225 34.40 -21.01 11.51
N LEU A 226 33.84 -22.17 11.74
CA LEU A 226 33.27 -22.50 13.03
C LEU A 226 34.38 -22.45 14.07
N MET A 227 34.45 -21.36 14.86
CA MET A 227 35.36 -21.31 16.01
C MET A 227 35.11 -22.53 16.87
N THR A 228 36.13 -23.36 16.96
CA THR A 228 36.11 -24.55 17.86
C THR A 228 36.87 -24.16 19.11
N ARG A 229 36.31 -24.38 20.27
CA ARG A 229 37.00 -24.27 21.54
C ARG A 229 37.20 -25.65 22.19
N GLU A 230 38.11 -25.76 23.11
CA GLU A 230 38.32 -26.94 23.90
C GLU A 230 37.04 -27.29 24.69
N TYR A 231 36.77 -28.59 24.77
CA TYR A 231 35.67 -29.16 25.55
C TYR A 231 35.84 -28.85 27.04
N ARG A 232 34.78 -28.33 27.65
CA ARG A 232 34.70 -28.14 29.09
C ARG A 232 33.68 -29.12 29.68
N THR A 233 33.96 -29.59 30.90
CA THR A 233 33.05 -30.48 31.66
C THR A 233 31.68 -29.82 31.79
N GLY A 234 30.64 -30.41 31.16
CA GLY A 234 29.28 -29.85 31.08
C GLY A 234 28.82 -29.52 29.66
N ASP A 235 29.72 -29.46 28.67
CA ASP A 235 29.35 -29.28 27.29
C ASP A 235 28.63 -30.52 26.73
N ALA A 236 27.59 -30.30 25.93
CA ALA A 236 26.85 -31.41 25.34
C ALA A 236 27.70 -32.11 24.27
N LEU A 237 27.94 -33.43 24.39
CA LEU A 237 28.72 -34.23 23.45
C LEU A 237 28.23 -34.15 22.01
N ARG A 238 26.96 -33.82 21.74
CA ARG A 238 26.41 -33.60 20.40
C ARG A 238 26.99 -32.37 19.69
N ARG A 239 27.67 -31.45 20.43
CA ARG A 239 28.34 -30.24 19.90
C ARG A 239 29.80 -30.49 19.59
N VAL A 240 30.33 -31.68 19.79
CA VAL A 240 31.72 -32.01 19.50
C VAL A 240 31.96 -31.99 17.98
N HIS A 241 32.97 -31.23 17.56
CA HIS A 241 33.40 -31.18 16.17
C HIS A 241 34.50 -32.20 15.92
N TRP A 242 34.12 -33.44 15.59
CA TRP A 242 35.03 -34.58 15.48
C TRP A 242 36.21 -34.36 14.54
N ARG A 243 36.05 -33.60 13.45
CA ARG A 243 37.14 -33.30 12.50
C ARG A 243 38.19 -32.34 13.10
N ALA A 244 37.75 -31.34 13.89
CA ALA A 244 38.68 -30.46 14.58
C ALA A 244 39.35 -31.20 15.75
N SER A 245 38.59 -32.00 16.51
CA SER A 245 39.14 -32.86 17.60
C SER A 245 40.22 -33.82 17.07
N ALA A 246 40.04 -34.40 15.91
CA ALA A 246 41.03 -35.29 15.29
C ALA A 246 42.33 -34.55 14.84
N ARG A 247 42.23 -33.26 14.52
CA ARG A 247 43.40 -32.44 14.15
C ARG A 247 44.18 -31.92 15.36
N HIS A 248 43.46 -31.56 16.44
CA HIS A 248 44.06 -30.95 17.60
C HIS A 248 44.45 -31.96 18.68
N GLY A 249 43.97 -33.21 18.57
CA GLY A 249 44.26 -34.27 19.55
C GLY A 249 43.45 -34.17 20.83
N GLU A 250 42.61 -33.15 20.97
CA GLU A 250 41.75 -32.87 22.12
C GLU A 250 40.29 -32.68 21.69
N LEU A 251 39.33 -32.90 22.57
CA LEU A 251 37.92 -32.73 22.26
C LEU A 251 37.62 -31.25 22.02
N MET A 252 37.22 -30.93 20.77
CA MET A 252 36.82 -29.59 20.36
C MET A 252 35.29 -29.52 20.21
N VAL A 253 34.70 -28.43 20.74
CA VAL A 253 33.26 -28.19 20.69
C VAL A 253 32.99 -27.02 19.74
N ARG A 254 31.97 -27.10 18.91
CA ARG A 254 31.48 -25.99 18.14
C ARG A 254 31.01 -24.86 19.06
N GLN A 255 31.65 -23.72 19.00
CA GLN A 255 31.18 -22.53 19.66
C GLN A 255 30.15 -21.90 18.69
N GLU A 256 28.89 -21.92 19.06
CA GLU A 256 27.87 -21.11 18.39
C GLU A 256 28.17 -19.66 18.75
N GLU A 257 28.81 -18.91 17.87
CA GLU A 257 28.77 -17.47 17.97
C GLU A 257 27.34 -17.02 17.79
N GLN A 258 26.81 -16.35 18.79
CA GLN A 258 25.55 -15.65 18.66
C GLN A 258 25.76 -14.60 17.57
N ARG A 259 25.20 -14.84 16.37
CA ARG A 259 25.33 -13.89 15.25
C ARG A 259 24.74 -12.57 15.72
N SER A 260 25.58 -11.63 16.08
CA SER A 260 25.17 -10.27 16.41
C SER A 260 25.12 -9.49 15.09
N TYR A 261 23.91 -9.17 14.66
CA TYR A 261 23.73 -8.27 13.52
C TYR A 261 23.90 -6.82 13.97
N PRO A 262 24.53 -5.95 13.16
CA PRO A 262 24.53 -4.54 13.45
C PRO A 262 23.10 -4.01 13.42
N GLU A 263 22.72 -3.20 14.38
CA GLU A 263 21.41 -2.60 14.49
C GLU A 263 21.43 -1.16 13.94
N ALA A 264 20.31 -0.71 13.41
CA ALA A 264 20.09 0.66 13.00
C ALA A 264 18.68 1.10 13.37
N ARG A 265 18.51 2.38 13.70
CA ARG A 265 17.20 2.95 14.07
C ARG A 265 16.77 3.98 13.06
N LEU A 266 15.54 3.89 12.63
CA LEU A 266 14.89 4.85 11.75
C LEU A 266 13.77 5.55 12.53
N ILE A 267 13.80 6.86 12.60
CA ILE A 267 12.79 7.69 13.26
C ILE A 267 12.01 8.44 12.19
N LEU A 268 10.69 8.24 12.19
CA LEU A 268 9.75 8.95 11.33
C LEU A 268 8.80 9.77 12.20
N ASP A 269 8.70 11.05 11.91
CA ASP A 269 7.62 11.86 12.47
C ASP A 269 6.31 11.54 11.74
N THR A 270 5.32 11.04 12.48
CA THR A 270 4.00 10.66 11.95
C THR A 270 2.88 11.53 12.52
N ARG A 271 3.21 12.64 13.21
CA ARG A 271 2.24 13.54 13.82
C ARG A 271 1.91 14.71 12.89
N THR A 272 0.64 15.09 12.86
CA THR A 272 0.17 16.21 12.03
C THR A 272 0.80 17.53 12.42
N ASP A 273 1.06 17.75 13.73
CA ASP A 273 1.67 18.96 14.25
C ASP A 273 3.14 19.14 13.83
N GLY A 274 3.83 18.05 13.47
CA GLY A 274 5.18 18.08 12.91
C GLY A 274 5.25 18.56 11.45
N TYR A 275 4.12 18.70 10.78
CA TYR A 275 4.00 19.10 9.37
C TYR A 275 3.11 20.35 9.18
N GLY A 276 3.10 21.27 10.16
CA GLY A 276 2.42 22.53 10.06
C GLY A 276 0.96 22.56 10.51
N GLY A 277 0.48 21.51 11.17
CA GLY A 277 -0.76 21.52 11.99
C GLY A 277 -2.10 21.67 11.27
N VAL A 278 -2.13 22.09 10.01
CA VAL A 278 -3.38 22.36 9.28
C VAL A 278 -3.43 21.49 8.04
N ILE A 279 -3.88 20.27 8.26
CA ILE A 279 -4.23 19.41 7.14
C ILE A 279 -5.75 19.36 7.03
N SER A 280 -6.32 20.22 6.20
CA SER A 280 -7.70 20.00 5.79
C SER A 280 -7.75 18.71 4.95
N ALA A 281 -8.70 17.83 5.24
CA ALA A 281 -8.89 16.57 4.51
C ALA A 281 -9.10 16.75 2.99
N PHE A 282 -9.24 17.99 2.52
CA PHE A 282 -9.43 18.38 1.12
C PHE A 282 -8.10 18.62 0.38
N GLU A 283 -7.01 18.97 1.06
CA GLU A 283 -5.70 19.16 0.41
C GLU A 283 -5.01 17.84 0.05
N PHE A 284 -5.48 16.72 0.59
CA PHE A 284 -5.04 15.39 0.17
C PHE A 284 -5.36 15.04 -1.29
N ALA A 285 -6.28 15.75 -1.95
CA ALA A 285 -6.77 15.37 -3.27
C ALA A 285 -5.94 15.94 -4.42
N ASP A 286 -5.30 17.10 -4.26
CA ASP A 286 -4.64 17.78 -5.39
C ASP A 286 -3.13 18.07 -5.18
N ASN A 287 -2.65 18.26 -3.96
CA ASN A 287 -1.26 18.60 -3.68
C ASN A 287 -0.63 17.69 -2.63
N GLY A 288 -0.84 16.38 -2.73
CA GLY A 288 -0.37 15.38 -1.75
C GLY A 288 0.70 15.93 -0.82
N PHE A 289 0.64 15.62 0.46
CA PHE A 289 1.56 16.09 1.48
C PHE A 289 3.00 15.86 1.03
N THR A 290 3.55 16.74 0.23
CA THR A 290 4.81 16.54 -0.46
C THR A 290 5.93 16.29 0.54
N TRP A 291 5.91 16.95 1.70
CA TRP A 291 6.89 16.74 2.77
C TRP A 291 6.78 15.36 3.42
N PHE A 292 5.57 14.94 3.76
CA PHE A 292 5.37 13.62 4.36
C PHE A 292 5.63 12.48 3.36
N GLU A 293 5.23 12.65 2.11
CA GLU A 293 5.53 11.69 1.05
C GLU A 293 7.03 11.58 0.78
N TRP A 294 7.74 12.72 0.84
CA TRP A 294 9.20 12.73 0.77
C TRP A 294 9.82 11.97 1.95
N ALA A 295 9.33 12.24 3.18
CA ALA A 295 9.79 11.56 4.39
C ALA A 295 9.61 10.03 4.29
N ILE A 296 8.44 9.58 3.83
CA ILE A 296 8.15 8.17 3.61
C ILE A 296 9.08 7.57 2.54
N THR A 297 9.31 8.28 1.44
CA THR A 297 10.23 7.83 0.37
C THR A 297 11.65 7.67 0.90
N MET A 298 12.10 8.61 1.74
CA MET A 298 13.42 8.56 2.36
C MET A 298 13.52 7.39 3.36
N ILE A 299 12.55 7.23 4.24
CA ILE A 299 12.50 6.10 5.21
C ILE A 299 12.44 4.75 4.49
N ALA A 300 11.64 4.64 3.42
CA ALA A 300 11.58 3.42 2.61
C ALA A 300 12.94 3.09 1.99
N SER A 301 13.61 4.12 1.43
CA SER A 301 14.90 3.96 0.75
C SER A 301 16.01 3.61 1.74
N VAL A 302 16.09 4.30 2.88
CA VAL A 302 17.08 4.04 3.94
C VAL A 302 16.83 2.68 4.58
N GLY A 303 15.57 2.35 4.90
CA GLY A 303 15.21 1.08 5.52
C GLY A 303 15.61 -0.12 4.66
N VAL A 304 15.22 -0.11 3.38
CA VAL A 304 15.57 -1.17 2.43
C VAL A 304 17.09 -1.23 2.21
N HIS A 305 17.76 -0.08 2.11
CA HIS A 305 19.22 -0.02 1.94
C HIS A 305 19.96 -0.64 3.13
N LEU A 306 19.63 -0.25 4.36
CA LEU A 306 20.25 -0.78 5.58
C LEU A 306 19.95 -2.27 5.77
N HIS A 307 18.70 -2.70 5.54
CA HIS A 307 18.33 -4.11 5.63
C HIS A 307 19.14 -4.96 4.64
N ARG A 308 19.28 -4.52 3.39
CA ARG A 308 20.10 -5.21 2.38
C ARG A 308 21.59 -5.18 2.70
N SER A 309 22.04 -4.18 3.46
CA SER A 309 23.40 -4.08 3.99
C SER A 309 23.62 -4.94 5.25
N GLY A 310 22.63 -5.72 5.69
CA GLY A 310 22.75 -6.66 6.80
C GLY A 310 22.44 -6.08 8.18
N PHE A 311 21.85 -4.88 8.26
CA PHE A 311 21.40 -4.29 9.52
C PHE A 311 20.04 -4.85 9.95
N LEU A 312 19.88 -5.04 11.25
CA LEU A 312 18.56 -5.12 11.89
C LEU A 312 18.02 -3.70 12.02
N VAL A 313 16.92 -3.41 11.34
CA VAL A 313 16.37 -2.06 11.30
C VAL A 313 15.16 -1.96 12.23
N GLN A 314 15.28 -1.13 13.25
CA GLN A 314 14.18 -0.76 14.14
C GLN A 314 13.55 0.54 13.66
N ILE A 315 12.23 0.56 13.61
CA ILE A 315 11.46 1.73 13.19
C ILE A 315 10.75 2.32 14.40
N LEU A 316 10.97 3.61 14.61
CA LEU A 316 10.40 4.40 15.69
C LEU A 316 9.52 5.48 15.08
N GLU A 317 8.33 5.64 15.60
CA GLU A 317 7.34 6.62 15.17
C GLU A 317 7.04 7.59 16.31
N THR A 318 6.89 8.87 16.02
CA THR A 318 6.49 9.86 17.04
C THR A 318 5.03 9.76 17.44
N GLY A 319 4.21 9.13 16.60
CA GLY A 319 2.81 8.79 16.84
C GLY A 319 2.60 7.32 17.16
N PRO A 320 1.34 6.86 17.15
CA PRO A 320 1.01 5.45 17.30
C PRO A 320 1.68 4.60 16.22
N ARG A 321 2.12 3.40 16.60
CA ARG A 321 2.81 2.48 15.70
C ARG A 321 1.93 2.02 14.55
N GLN A 322 2.41 2.24 13.33
CA GLN A 322 1.74 1.87 12.07
C GLN A 322 2.63 1.00 11.19
N ILE A 323 3.97 1.07 11.38
CA ILE A 323 4.95 0.45 10.50
C ILE A 323 5.36 -0.91 11.06
N ALA A 324 5.37 -1.92 10.19
CA ALA A 324 5.88 -3.24 10.54
C ALA A 324 7.41 -3.20 10.70
N PRO A 325 7.99 -3.90 11.69
CA PRO A 325 9.43 -3.98 11.86
C PRO A 325 10.07 -4.70 10.69
N LEU A 326 11.27 -4.27 10.29
CA LEU A 326 12.14 -5.03 9.42
C LEU A 326 12.86 -6.09 10.28
N GLY A 327 12.48 -7.35 10.14
CA GLY A 327 13.05 -8.47 10.89
C GLY A 327 14.46 -8.86 10.43
N ASP A 328 14.87 -10.10 10.72
CA ASP A 328 16.20 -10.62 10.40
C ASP A 328 16.48 -10.61 8.89
N ALA A 329 17.59 -10.00 8.48
CA ALA A 329 18.05 -9.96 7.09
C ALA A 329 18.18 -11.35 6.42
N ASN A 330 18.26 -12.42 7.21
CA ASN A 330 18.33 -13.81 6.73
C ASN A 330 16.98 -14.42 6.30
N GLN A 331 15.84 -13.74 6.52
CA GLN A 331 14.53 -14.28 6.14
C GLN A 331 14.10 -13.94 4.70
N GLY A 332 14.96 -13.28 3.93
CA GLY A 332 14.79 -13.07 2.50
C GLY A 332 13.96 -11.83 2.11
N SER A 333 13.82 -11.63 0.80
CA SER A 333 13.18 -10.45 0.17
C SER A 333 11.69 -10.24 0.54
N GLY A 334 11.05 -11.16 1.23
CA GLY A 334 9.66 -11.03 1.68
C GLY A 334 9.45 -9.92 2.72
N GLN A 335 10.44 -9.67 3.55
CA GLN A 335 10.37 -8.64 4.61
C GLN A 335 10.44 -7.21 4.06
N ASP A 336 11.26 -6.97 3.03
CA ASP A 336 11.26 -5.68 2.33
C ASP A 336 9.85 -5.34 1.84
N VAL A 337 9.14 -6.35 1.29
CA VAL A 337 7.77 -6.16 0.76
C VAL A 337 6.79 -5.88 1.90
N GLU A 338 6.85 -6.60 3.00
CA GLU A 338 5.97 -6.39 4.15
C GLU A 338 6.17 -5.00 4.77
N PHE A 339 7.42 -4.58 4.92
CA PHE A 339 7.76 -3.23 5.36
C PHE A 339 7.20 -2.16 4.41
N LEU A 340 7.41 -2.30 3.10
CA LEU A 340 6.91 -1.36 2.12
C LEU A 340 5.38 -1.33 2.05
N LEU A 341 4.71 -2.48 2.26
CA LEU A 341 3.26 -2.57 2.36
C LEU A 341 2.74 -1.85 3.62
N SER A 342 3.44 -1.97 4.74
CA SER A 342 3.07 -1.22 5.94
C SER A 342 3.21 0.30 5.71
N LEU A 343 4.30 0.73 5.07
CA LEU A 343 4.51 2.13 4.70
C LEU A 343 3.43 2.66 3.74
N ALA A 344 2.86 1.81 2.88
CA ALA A 344 1.75 2.22 2.01
C ALA A 344 0.54 2.67 2.82
N GLY A 345 0.30 2.08 3.99
CA GLY A 345 -0.84 2.40 4.87
C GLY A 345 -0.60 3.54 5.85
N VAL A 346 0.64 3.98 6.07
CA VAL A 346 0.98 4.98 7.08
C VAL A 346 0.32 6.33 6.78
N ARG A 347 -0.27 6.91 7.82
CA ARG A 347 -0.95 8.22 7.77
C ARG A 347 -0.45 9.11 8.90
N LEU A 348 -0.56 10.39 8.70
CA LEU A 348 -0.38 11.35 9.78
C LEU A 348 -1.49 11.16 10.82
N THR A 349 -1.11 11.20 12.10
CA THR A 349 -2.00 11.01 13.23
C THR A 349 -2.17 12.31 14.01
N GLU A 350 -3.30 12.47 14.68
CA GLU A 350 -3.52 13.60 15.57
C GLU A 350 -2.51 13.58 16.73
N PRO A 351 -2.12 14.75 17.25
CA PRO A 351 -1.24 14.85 18.40
C PRO A 351 -1.81 14.07 19.59
N ALA A 352 -1.07 13.11 20.07
CA ALA A 352 -1.38 12.33 21.27
C ALA A 352 -0.18 12.40 22.23
N PRO A 353 -0.39 12.25 23.55
CA PRO A 353 0.73 12.14 24.48
C PRO A 353 1.69 11.04 24.04
N MET A 354 2.99 11.29 24.02
CA MET A 354 3.99 10.28 23.72
C MET A 354 4.00 9.25 24.84
N ILE A 355 3.34 8.14 24.61
CA ILE A 355 3.36 6.99 25.51
C ILE A 355 4.56 6.16 25.10
N GLY A 356 5.58 6.08 25.95
CA GLY A 356 6.73 5.21 25.74
C GLY A 356 6.24 3.78 25.57
N ASP A 357 6.36 3.27 24.37
CA ASP A 357 6.04 1.87 24.07
C ASP A 357 7.19 1.01 24.62
N GLY A 358 6.93 -0.16 25.19
CA GLY A 358 7.96 -1.05 25.70
C GLY A 358 9.02 -1.46 24.65
N ASN A 359 8.81 -1.05 23.40
CA ASN A 359 9.76 -1.13 22.30
C ASN A 359 10.82 0.01 22.34
N ASP A 360 10.49 1.16 22.96
CA ASP A 360 11.43 2.26 23.16
C ASP A 360 12.59 1.85 24.06
N GLU A 361 12.32 1.05 25.12
CA GLU A 361 13.36 0.52 26.00
C GLU A 361 14.31 -0.44 25.27
N ARG A 362 13.78 -1.26 24.35
CA ARG A 362 14.61 -2.14 23.50
C ARG A 362 15.41 -1.32 22.49
N ALA A 363 14.78 -0.33 21.87
CA ALA A 363 15.46 0.60 20.95
C ALA A 363 16.56 1.41 21.62
N LEU A 364 16.37 1.79 22.89
CA LEU A 364 17.42 2.40 23.71
C LEU A 364 18.55 1.40 24.07
N GLY A 365 18.27 0.10 24.03
CA GLY A 365 19.26 -0.97 24.21
C GLY A 365 20.13 -1.22 22.99
N ALA A 366 19.63 -0.95 21.80
CA ALA A 366 20.28 -1.18 20.51
C ALA A 366 21.47 -0.23 20.30
N LEU A 367 22.58 -0.77 19.82
CA LEU A 367 23.79 -0.01 19.46
C LEU A 367 23.89 0.12 17.95
N GLY A 368 23.91 1.36 17.44
CA GLY A 368 24.07 1.58 16.01
C GLY A 368 23.58 2.94 15.54
N PRO A 369 23.73 3.22 14.24
CA PRO A 369 23.37 4.53 13.68
C PRO A 369 21.85 4.79 13.79
N VAL A 370 21.52 6.06 13.99
CA VAL A 370 20.14 6.55 14.05
C VAL A 370 19.92 7.51 12.91
N PHE A 371 18.88 7.29 12.15
CA PHE A 371 18.44 8.17 11.08
C PHE A 371 17.05 8.72 11.40
N ALA A 372 16.87 10.02 11.31
CA ALA A 372 15.60 10.68 11.54
C ALA A 372 15.18 11.46 10.29
N VAL A 373 13.87 11.44 9.99
CA VAL A 373 13.29 12.32 8.97
C VAL A 373 12.18 13.13 9.63
N VAL A 374 12.39 14.45 9.66
CA VAL A 374 11.52 15.38 10.39
C VAL A 374 11.31 16.65 9.58
N ALA A 375 10.17 17.32 9.84
CA ALA A 375 9.92 18.65 9.30
C ALA A 375 9.99 19.71 10.41
N ASP A 376 8.88 19.96 11.11
CA ASP A 376 8.81 20.93 12.22
C ASP A 376 8.17 20.27 13.46
N PRO A 377 8.82 19.24 14.04
CA PRO A 377 8.27 18.52 15.17
C PRO A 377 8.12 19.44 16.39
N PRO A 378 7.05 19.30 17.16
CA PRO A 378 6.87 20.05 18.40
C PRO A 378 8.00 19.72 19.40
N ALA A 379 8.24 20.63 20.35
CA ALA A 379 9.37 20.53 21.28
C ALA A 379 9.41 19.21 22.09
N GLU A 380 8.26 18.57 22.31
CA GLU A 380 8.18 17.27 22.97
C GLU A 380 8.74 16.16 22.06
N SER A 381 8.26 16.09 20.82
CA SER A 381 8.74 15.13 19.82
C SER A 381 10.22 15.33 19.52
N LEU A 382 10.67 16.59 19.41
CA LEU A 382 12.07 16.91 19.17
C LEU A 382 12.98 16.43 20.33
N ARG A 383 12.57 16.65 21.58
CA ARG A 383 13.29 16.11 22.75
C ARG A 383 13.33 14.60 22.77
N TRP A 384 12.25 13.95 22.41
CA TRP A 384 12.19 12.50 22.30
C TRP A 384 13.14 11.99 21.21
N ILE A 385 13.16 12.61 20.02
CA ILE A 385 14.08 12.27 18.92
C ILE A 385 15.54 12.41 19.39
N VAL A 386 15.89 13.52 20.02
CA VAL A 386 17.23 13.78 20.54
C VAL A 386 17.65 12.70 21.55
N ALA A 387 16.75 12.27 22.43
CA ALA A 387 17.01 11.25 23.46
C ALA A 387 17.30 9.86 22.87
N HIS A 388 16.88 9.58 21.64
CA HIS A 388 17.14 8.29 20.96
C HIS A 388 18.54 8.18 20.34
N ARG A 389 19.36 9.24 20.38
CA ARG A 389 20.78 9.18 19.98
C ARG A 389 21.68 9.13 21.21
N ARG A 390 22.56 8.16 21.30
CA ARG A 390 23.58 8.09 22.35
C ARG A 390 24.82 8.91 21.96
N PRO A 391 25.62 9.37 22.95
CA PRO A 391 26.79 10.23 22.67
C PRO A 391 27.82 9.65 21.70
N TYR A 392 27.93 8.32 21.62
CA TYR A 392 28.90 7.62 20.80
C TYR A 392 28.34 7.07 19.50
N GLU A 393 27.06 7.31 19.21
CA GLU A 393 26.39 6.84 18.01
C GLU A 393 26.30 7.96 16.99
N ALA A 394 26.42 7.58 15.71
CA ALA A 394 26.16 8.52 14.64
C ALA A 394 24.64 8.73 14.50
N GLY A 395 24.21 9.97 14.62
CA GLY A 395 22.84 10.40 14.34
C GLY A 395 22.81 11.27 13.11
N VAL A 396 21.96 10.91 12.16
CA VAL A 396 21.73 11.68 10.92
C VAL A 396 20.27 12.11 10.88
N ALA A 397 20.02 13.40 10.74
CA ALA A 397 18.68 13.96 10.62
C ALA A 397 18.50 14.64 9.25
N PHE A 398 17.54 14.15 8.48
CA PHE A 398 17.06 14.83 7.29
C PHE A 398 15.94 15.77 7.73
N VAL A 399 16.26 17.08 7.73
CA VAL A 399 15.34 18.12 8.18
C VAL A 399 14.73 18.80 6.97
N ILE A 400 13.42 18.61 6.80
CA ILE A 400 12.68 19.25 5.74
C ILE A 400 12.55 20.73 6.07
N ASP A 401 12.97 21.58 5.14
CA ASP A 401 12.97 23.04 5.32
C ASP A 401 11.53 23.56 5.32
N THR A 402 11.06 23.92 6.49
CA THR A 402 9.76 24.57 6.76
C THR A 402 9.91 26.07 7.03
N GLY A 403 11.15 26.59 6.94
CA GLY A 403 11.48 27.96 7.32
C GLY A 403 11.75 28.14 8.81
N ASN A 404 11.73 27.09 9.63
CA ASN A 404 12.06 27.12 11.06
C ASN A 404 13.47 26.57 11.31
N PRO A 405 14.49 27.42 11.54
CA PRO A 405 15.86 26.95 11.76
C PRO A 405 16.08 26.29 13.13
N ALA A 406 15.17 26.49 14.10
CA ALA A 406 15.36 26.02 15.48
C ALA A 406 15.45 24.50 15.59
N VAL A 407 14.76 23.74 14.72
CA VAL A 407 14.82 22.29 14.68
C VAL A 407 16.23 21.82 14.29
N ALA A 408 16.77 22.39 13.23
CA ALA A 408 18.12 22.07 12.74
C ALA A 408 19.19 22.43 13.78
N GLU A 409 19.10 23.62 14.38
CA GLU A 409 20.01 24.07 15.43
C GLU A 409 19.95 23.17 16.68
N THR A 410 18.76 22.77 17.12
CA THR A 410 18.60 21.88 18.28
C THR A 410 19.24 20.52 18.04
N LEU A 411 19.03 19.94 16.86
CA LEU A 411 19.62 18.65 16.47
C LEU A 411 21.14 18.75 16.34
N GLN A 412 21.69 19.82 15.73
CA GLN A 412 23.14 20.06 15.63
C GLN A 412 23.77 20.20 17.01
N ASN A 413 23.16 20.98 17.90
CA ASN A 413 23.63 21.15 19.28
C ASN A 413 23.61 19.82 20.07
N ALA A 414 22.69 18.91 19.73
CA ALA A 414 22.64 17.56 20.28
C ALA A 414 23.62 16.60 19.58
N GLY A 415 24.45 17.08 18.65
CA GLY A 415 25.49 16.30 17.95
C GLY A 415 24.98 15.45 16.80
N TRP A 416 23.81 15.77 16.23
CA TRP A 416 23.31 15.15 15.01
C TRP A 416 23.97 15.75 13.77
N ILE A 417 24.18 14.92 12.76
CA ILE A 417 24.52 15.37 11.40
C ILE A 417 23.22 15.80 10.74
N VAL A 418 23.04 17.09 10.53
CA VAL A 418 21.82 17.63 9.94
C VAL A 418 22.00 17.83 8.44
N VAL A 419 21.12 17.23 7.68
CA VAL A 419 21.01 17.39 6.22
C VAL A 419 19.74 18.16 5.91
N PRO A 420 19.84 19.45 5.53
CA PRO A 420 18.65 20.20 5.11
C PRO A 420 18.17 19.69 3.76
N VAL A 421 16.86 19.48 3.64
CA VAL A 421 16.21 18.98 2.43
C VAL A 421 14.90 19.74 2.19
N THR A 422 14.41 19.67 0.96
CA THR A 422 13.08 20.16 0.57
C THR A 422 12.27 18.98 0.03
N ASP A 423 11.00 19.17 -0.18
CA ASP A 423 10.11 18.19 -0.84
C ASP A 423 10.53 17.84 -2.28
N GLN A 424 11.35 18.69 -2.91
CA GLN A 424 11.91 18.49 -4.25
C GLN A 424 13.32 17.89 -4.24
N SER A 425 13.92 17.71 -3.07
CA SER A 425 15.27 17.14 -2.96
C SER A 425 15.29 15.68 -3.39
N ASP A 426 16.29 15.32 -4.20
CA ASP A 426 16.51 13.90 -4.55
C ASP A 426 17.02 13.14 -3.31
N PRO A 427 16.33 12.08 -2.88
CA PRO A 427 16.74 11.28 -1.71
C PRO A 427 18.15 10.69 -1.85
N ALA A 428 18.59 10.30 -3.06
CA ALA A 428 19.94 9.77 -3.27
C ALA A 428 21.02 10.85 -3.08
N LEU A 429 20.76 12.08 -3.52
CA LEU A 429 21.67 13.22 -3.31
C LEU A 429 21.67 13.66 -1.84
N ALA A 430 20.53 13.67 -1.18
CA ALA A 430 20.43 13.93 0.26
C ALA A 430 21.23 12.90 1.06
N TRP A 431 21.12 11.62 0.73
CA TRP A 431 21.92 10.55 1.32
C TRP A 431 23.41 10.75 1.08
N ALA A 432 23.83 10.99 -0.16
CA ALA A 432 25.25 11.21 -0.49
C ALA A 432 25.87 12.43 0.21
N SER A 433 25.06 13.43 0.58
CA SER A 433 25.53 14.61 1.30
C SER A 433 25.98 14.31 2.73
N VAL A 434 25.47 13.25 3.37
CA VAL A 434 25.86 12.80 4.71
C VAL A 434 27.37 12.53 4.76
N ALA A 435 27.91 11.78 3.79
CA ALA A 435 29.34 11.48 3.74
C ALA A 435 30.20 12.74 3.60
N ARG A 436 29.72 13.73 2.82
CA ARG A 436 30.41 15.02 2.65
C ARG A 436 30.46 15.84 3.95
N ILE A 437 29.31 15.91 4.64
CA ILE A 437 29.19 16.64 5.92
C ILE A 437 30.04 15.96 6.98
N THR A 438 30.03 14.62 7.07
CA THR A 438 30.88 13.86 8.01
C THR A 438 32.39 14.09 7.76
N ALA A 439 32.78 14.20 6.50
CA ALA A 439 34.18 14.47 6.13
C ALA A 439 34.65 15.90 6.48
N LEU A 440 33.71 16.86 6.49
CA LEU A 440 33.96 18.26 6.80
C LEU A 440 33.91 18.57 8.31
N THR A 441 33.26 17.71 9.09
CA THR A 441 33.20 17.86 10.55
C THR A 441 34.16 16.85 11.20
N PRO A 442 35.42 17.24 11.46
CA PRO A 442 36.34 16.35 12.16
C PRO A 442 35.73 16.04 13.52
N MET A 443 35.41 14.78 13.79
CA MET A 443 35.12 14.36 15.16
C MET A 443 36.30 14.74 16.02
N GLU A 444 36.17 15.72 16.89
CA GLU A 444 37.08 15.91 17.99
C GLU A 444 37.06 14.62 18.82
N ARG A 445 38.03 13.76 18.52
CA ARG A 445 38.33 12.60 19.34
C ARG A 445 38.94 13.12 20.65
N ARG A 446 38.12 13.16 21.68
CA ARG A 446 38.59 13.16 23.07
C ARG A 446 38.18 11.89 23.77
#